data_e5c194312c73384bbfb2f591cf0d0ff0
#
_entry.id   e5c194312c73384bbfb2f591cf0d0ff0
#
_cell.length_a   1.000
_cell.length_b   1.000
_cell.length_c   1.000
_cell.angle_alpha   90.00
_cell.angle_beta   90.00
_cell.angle_gamma   90.00
#
_symmetry.space_group_name_H-M   'P 1'
#
loop_
_entity.id
_entity.type
_entity.pdbx_description
1 polymer ?
#
loop_
_entity_poly.entity_id
_entity_poly.type
_entity_poly.pdbx_seq_one_letter_code
_entity_poly.pdbx_strand_id
1 'polypeptide(L)'
;WANVQPHSGAQANAAVFLAVLNPGDTFLGLNLAHGGHLSHGSPVNSSGILYHATEYNVKEDTGRVDYDQMEEVALREKPKLIVGGGSAYSRDWDYKRMREIADKVGALLMIDMAHPAGLIAAGLLNNPLEYAHIVTSTTHKTLRGPRGGIILLGKEFENPWGKKTPKGEIKKMSQLLDSAVFPGIQGGPLEHVIAAKAVAFGEALEPEYKTYQAQVKANAAAMAKAFMDKGYKIISDGTDNHSMLIDLRKKFPELTGKVAEKALVAADITVNKNMVPFDSRSAFQTSGIRVGTPAITTRGAKEPLMAEIVELIDTVLAAPECDKTITAVREKVNGIMKEYPIFAW
;
A
#
# COMPACT_ATOMS: atom_id res chain seq x y z
N TRP A 1 13.67 17.04 3.50
CA TRP A 1 14.58 16.48 2.50
C TRP A 1 13.88 15.37 1.69
N ALA A 2 14.27 15.20 0.44
CA ALA A 2 13.74 14.16 -0.45
C ALA A 2 14.87 13.56 -1.32
N ASN A 3 14.81 12.23 -1.55
CA ASN A 3 15.58 11.56 -2.59
C ASN A 3 14.63 10.93 -3.59
N VAL A 4 14.75 11.33 -4.85
CA VAL A 4 13.86 10.91 -5.95
C VAL A 4 14.47 9.84 -6.86
N GLN A 5 15.68 9.34 -6.54
CA GLN A 5 16.41 8.39 -7.37
C GLN A 5 15.95 6.92 -7.25
N PRO A 6 15.31 6.45 -6.16
CA PRO A 6 14.88 5.06 -6.09
C PRO A 6 14.04 4.64 -7.31
N HIS A 7 14.43 3.50 -7.92
CA HIS A 7 13.77 2.98 -9.13
C HIS A 7 12.38 2.38 -8.82
N SER A 8 12.14 2.02 -7.56
CA SER A 8 10.86 1.47 -7.06
C SER A 8 10.69 1.72 -5.56
N GLY A 9 9.47 1.51 -5.04
CA GLY A 9 9.23 1.54 -3.59
C GLY A 9 10.04 0.48 -2.84
N ALA A 10 10.19 -0.73 -3.41
CA ALA A 10 11.01 -1.78 -2.80
C ALA A 10 12.49 -1.37 -2.69
N GLN A 11 13.05 -0.66 -3.67
CA GLN A 11 14.40 -0.13 -3.59
C GLN A 11 14.52 1.05 -2.62
N ALA A 12 13.49 1.90 -2.52
CA ALA A 12 13.45 2.93 -1.48
C ALA A 12 13.50 2.30 -0.08
N ASN A 13 12.70 1.25 0.16
CA ASN A 13 12.71 0.51 1.42
C ASN A 13 14.06 -0.17 1.68
N ALA A 14 14.64 -0.83 0.66
CA ALA A 14 15.95 -1.47 0.77
C ALA A 14 17.06 -0.46 1.08
N ALA A 15 17.02 0.74 0.49
CA ALA A 15 17.97 1.82 0.80
C ALA A 15 17.84 2.29 2.26
N VAL A 16 16.60 2.44 2.76
CA VAL A 16 16.39 2.77 4.18
C VAL A 16 16.94 1.66 5.07
N PHE A 17 16.63 0.40 4.80
CA PHE A 17 17.15 -0.72 5.61
C PHE A 17 18.68 -0.76 5.60
N LEU A 18 19.32 -0.60 4.44
CA LEU A 18 20.78 -0.54 4.35
C LEU A 18 21.38 0.62 5.13
N ALA A 19 20.70 1.77 5.20
CA ALA A 19 21.18 2.95 5.93
C ALA A 19 21.11 2.76 7.46
N VAL A 20 20.03 2.09 7.94
CA VAL A 20 19.67 2.10 9.37
C VAL A 20 19.85 0.75 10.09
N LEU A 21 19.99 -0.36 9.36
CA LEU A 21 20.15 -1.70 9.91
C LEU A 21 21.47 -2.35 9.48
N ASN A 22 22.00 -3.22 10.31
CA ASN A 22 23.02 -4.20 9.93
C ASN A 22 22.36 -5.56 9.69
N PRO A 23 22.94 -6.45 8.87
CA PRO A 23 22.44 -7.82 8.75
C PRO A 23 22.24 -8.48 10.11
N GLY A 24 21.05 -9.12 10.28
CA GLY A 24 20.65 -9.72 11.55
C GLY A 24 19.97 -8.78 12.55
N ASP A 25 19.98 -7.47 12.34
CA ASP A 25 19.24 -6.54 13.20
C ASP A 25 17.73 -6.80 13.11
N THR A 26 17.04 -6.59 14.24
CA THR A 26 15.59 -6.77 14.32
C THR A 26 14.84 -5.52 13.84
N PHE A 27 13.80 -5.74 13.04
CA PHE A 27 12.79 -4.74 12.74
C PHE A 27 11.38 -5.31 12.87
N LEU A 28 10.39 -4.44 13.05
CA LEU A 28 8.98 -4.80 13.25
C LEU A 28 8.13 -4.25 12.09
N GLY A 29 7.36 -5.11 11.41
CA GLY A 29 6.48 -4.75 10.29
C GLY A 29 5.09 -5.35 10.40
N LEU A 30 4.14 -4.86 9.57
CA LEU A 30 2.83 -5.48 9.47
C LEU A 30 2.93 -6.85 8.80
N ASN A 31 2.34 -7.87 9.42
CA ASN A 31 2.25 -9.22 8.89
C ASN A 31 1.72 -9.21 7.44
N LEU A 32 2.41 -9.93 6.55
CA LEU A 32 2.07 -10.00 5.14
C LEU A 32 0.64 -10.50 4.90
N ALA A 33 0.20 -11.52 5.65
CA ALA A 33 -1.16 -12.06 5.57
C ALA A 33 -2.23 -11.07 6.07
N HIS A 34 -1.84 -10.10 6.88
CA HIS A 34 -2.71 -9.06 7.42
C HIS A 34 -2.66 -7.73 6.63
N GLY A 35 -2.10 -7.78 5.42
CA GLY A 35 -2.07 -6.65 4.51
C GLY A 35 -0.72 -5.95 4.40
N GLY A 36 0.35 -6.48 4.99
CA GLY A 36 1.71 -5.98 4.85
C GLY A 36 2.22 -6.02 3.40
N HIS A 37 3.45 -5.56 3.20
CA HIS A 37 4.13 -5.61 1.90
C HIS A 37 5.29 -6.59 1.93
N LEU A 38 5.62 -7.21 0.77
CA LEU A 38 6.74 -8.16 0.68
C LEU A 38 8.06 -7.60 1.22
N SER A 39 8.35 -6.31 0.95
CA SER A 39 9.56 -5.65 1.46
C SER A 39 9.51 -5.28 2.95
N HIS A 40 8.47 -5.69 3.68
CA HIS A 40 8.36 -5.49 5.13
C HIS A 40 8.65 -6.77 5.92
N GLY A 41 9.55 -7.64 5.43
CA GLY A 41 10.02 -8.80 6.17
C GLY A 41 9.63 -10.16 5.61
N SER A 42 9.03 -10.21 4.41
CA SER A 42 8.73 -11.50 3.78
C SER A 42 9.99 -12.36 3.62
N PRO A 43 9.95 -13.65 3.98
CA PRO A 43 11.12 -14.56 3.90
C PRO A 43 11.69 -14.73 2.49
N VAL A 44 10.93 -14.40 1.46
CA VAL A 44 11.39 -14.44 0.05
C VAL A 44 11.94 -13.09 -0.43
N ASN A 45 11.89 -12.06 0.39
CA ASN A 45 12.40 -10.71 0.10
C ASN A 45 13.73 -10.48 0.84
N SER A 46 14.60 -9.66 0.29
CA SER A 46 15.87 -9.29 0.93
C SER A 46 15.71 -8.80 2.37
N SER A 47 14.59 -8.14 2.69
CA SER A 47 14.30 -7.68 4.04
C SER A 47 14.14 -8.81 5.05
N GLY A 48 13.49 -9.93 4.68
CA GLY A 48 13.37 -11.12 5.54
C GLY A 48 14.57 -12.08 5.45
N ILE A 49 15.41 -11.95 4.41
CA ILE A 49 16.62 -12.76 4.25
C ILE A 49 17.79 -12.18 5.07
N LEU A 50 17.95 -10.86 5.07
CA LEU A 50 19.11 -10.19 5.65
C LEU A 50 18.88 -9.78 7.11
N TYR A 51 17.63 -9.52 7.51
CA TYR A 51 17.29 -8.98 8.83
C TYR A 51 16.35 -9.91 9.59
N HIS A 52 16.30 -9.76 10.90
CA HIS A 52 15.35 -10.46 11.74
C HIS A 52 14.01 -9.70 11.74
N ALA A 53 13.10 -10.11 10.85
CA ALA A 53 11.78 -9.51 10.75
C ALA A 53 10.84 -10.09 11.81
N THR A 54 10.24 -9.23 12.63
CA THR A 54 9.14 -9.54 13.53
C THR A 54 7.87 -8.85 13.06
N GLU A 55 6.70 -9.32 13.53
CA GLU A 55 5.44 -8.90 12.95
C GLU A 55 4.45 -8.41 14.02
N TYR A 56 3.69 -7.37 13.66
CA TYR A 56 2.45 -7.02 14.33
C TYR A 56 1.24 -7.30 13.43
N ASN A 57 0.06 -7.41 14.02
CA ASN A 57 -1.14 -7.88 13.35
C ASN A 57 -2.25 -6.83 13.34
N VAL A 58 -3.34 -7.15 12.67
CA VAL A 58 -4.63 -6.50 12.87
C VAL A 58 -5.44 -7.30 13.90
N LYS A 59 -6.39 -6.65 14.58
CA LYS A 59 -7.34 -7.29 15.48
C LYS A 59 -8.29 -8.17 14.69
N GLU A 60 -8.58 -9.36 15.18
CA GLU A 60 -9.42 -10.34 14.47
C GLU A 60 -10.87 -9.86 14.32
N ASP A 61 -11.39 -9.23 15.35
CA ASP A 61 -12.78 -8.73 15.41
C ASP A 61 -13.01 -7.53 14.48
N THR A 62 -12.07 -6.57 14.46
CA THR A 62 -12.24 -5.31 13.74
C THR A 62 -11.50 -5.24 12.41
N GLY A 63 -10.49 -6.09 12.16
CA GLY A 63 -9.60 -5.98 11.01
C GLY A 63 -8.75 -4.69 11.00
N ARG A 64 -8.66 -3.99 12.12
CA ARG A 64 -7.85 -2.77 12.28
C ARG A 64 -6.51 -3.10 12.93
N VAL A 65 -5.46 -2.32 12.63
CA VAL A 65 -4.14 -2.49 13.24
C VAL A 65 -4.25 -2.55 14.76
N ASP A 66 -3.63 -3.57 15.35
CA ASP A 66 -3.54 -3.75 16.80
C ASP A 66 -2.30 -3.02 17.32
N TYR A 67 -2.48 -1.75 17.69
CA TYR A 67 -1.39 -0.93 18.23
C TYR A 67 -0.94 -1.38 19.62
N ASP A 68 -1.79 -2.06 20.38
CA ASP A 68 -1.44 -2.57 21.71
C ASP A 68 -0.54 -3.79 21.56
N GLN A 69 -0.87 -4.72 20.66
CA GLN A 69 0.00 -5.83 20.29
C GLN A 69 1.31 -5.33 19.65
N MET A 70 1.25 -4.30 18.81
CA MET A 70 2.47 -3.68 18.24
C MET A 70 3.40 -3.20 19.36
N GLU A 71 2.88 -2.53 20.38
CA GLU A 71 3.66 -2.07 21.54
C GLU A 71 4.25 -3.24 22.33
N GLU A 72 3.45 -4.27 22.60
CA GLU A 72 3.89 -5.48 23.30
C GLU A 72 5.07 -6.15 22.57
N VAL A 73 4.92 -6.35 21.25
CA VAL A 73 5.98 -6.95 20.42
C VAL A 73 7.21 -6.05 20.40
N ALA A 74 7.03 -4.74 20.23
CA ALA A 74 8.15 -3.80 20.23
C ALA A 74 8.94 -3.80 21.54
N LEU A 75 8.27 -3.87 22.69
CA LEU A 75 8.92 -3.95 24.01
C LEU A 75 9.68 -5.27 24.21
N ARG A 76 9.16 -6.38 23.70
CA ARG A 76 9.76 -7.70 23.79
C ARG A 76 10.98 -7.83 22.86
N GLU A 77 10.80 -7.48 21.57
CA GLU A 77 11.79 -7.71 20.52
C GLU A 77 12.83 -6.58 20.39
N LYS A 78 12.53 -5.39 20.91
CA LYS A 78 13.37 -4.19 20.86
C LYS A 78 13.92 -3.91 19.47
N PRO A 79 13.06 -3.76 18.45
CA PRO A 79 13.49 -3.54 17.09
C PRO A 79 14.24 -2.21 16.96
N LYS A 80 15.18 -2.13 16.03
CA LYS A 80 15.85 -0.87 15.65
C LYS A 80 15.00 0.00 14.73
N LEU A 81 14.06 -0.63 14.02
CA LEU A 81 13.16 0.02 13.07
C LEU A 81 11.75 -0.55 13.22
N ILE A 82 10.76 0.32 13.28
CA ILE A 82 9.34 -0.05 13.12
C ILE A 82 8.88 0.45 11.76
N VAL A 83 8.25 -0.43 10.98
CA VAL A 83 7.75 -0.14 9.63
C VAL A 83 6.23 -0.13 9.66
N GLY A 84 5.64 1.02 9.31
CA GLY A 84 4.21 1.17 9.07
C GLY A 84 3.89 1.24 7.58
N GLY A 85 2.67 0.89 7.24
CA GLY A 85 2.19 0.85 5.86
C GLY A 85 1.76 -0.55 5.44
N GLY A 86 0.95 -0.63 4.41
CA GLY A 86 0.42 -1.90 3.95
C GLY A 86 -0.10 -1.83 2.52
N SER A 87 -0.13 -3.00 1.86
CA SER A 87 -0.63 -3.16 0.48
C SER A 87 -2.13 -3.41 0.42
N ALA A 88 -2.72 -3.96 1.48
CA ALA A 88 -4.12 -4.36 1.54
C ALA A 88 -4.82 -3.90 2.83
N TYR A 89 -4.36 -2.82 3.43
CA TYR A 89 -4.99 -2.19 4.59
C TYR A 89 -5.86 -1.01 4.15
N SER A 90 -7.15 -1.07 4.46
CA SER A 90 -8.15 -0.14 3.92
C SER A 90 -8.46 1.05 4.82
N ARG A 91 -7.85 1.16 6.00
CA ARG A 91 -8.09 2.24 6.96
C ARG A 91 -6.93 3.22 7.02
N ASP A 92 -7.19 4.39 7.57
CA ASP A 92 -6.14 5.36 7.88
C ASP A 92 -5.29 4.87 9.06
N TRP A 93 -4.09 5.39 9.19
CA TRP A 93 -3.09 4.96 10.18
C TRP A 93 -2.98 5.98 11.30
N ASP A 94 -2.83 5.50 12.54
CA ASP A 94 -2.46 6.34 13.67
C ASP A 94 -0.93 6.45 13.78
N TYR A 95 -0.35 7.32 12.96
CA TYR A 95 1.11 7.55 12.93
C TYR A 95 1.63 8.12 14.25
N LYS A 96 0.79 8.89 14.98
CA LYS A 96 1.15 9.40 16.29
C LYS A 96 1.37 8.27 17.29
N ARG A 97 0.42 7.33 17.36
CA ARG A 97 0.54 6.16 18.24
C ARG A 97 1.74 5.29 17.85
N MET A 98 2.00 5.09 16.56
CA MET A 98 3.18 4.37 16.09
C MET A 98 4.48 5.06 16.52
N ARG A 99 4.54 6.40 16.45
CA ARG A 99 5.69 7.16 16.90
C ARG A 99 5.91 7.02 18.39
N GLU A 100 4.88 7.10 19.21
CA GLU A 100 4.96 6.89 20.66
C GLU A 100 5.51 5.50 21.01
N ILE A 101 5.10 4.46 20.27
CA ILE A 101 5.63 3.10 20.43
C ILE A 101 7.11 3.05 20.05
N ALA A 102 7.50 3.63 18.92
CA ALA A 102 8.88 3.67 18.47
C ALA A 102 9.79 4.37 19.48
N ASP A 103 9.36 5.51 20.01
CA ASP A 103 10.12 6.29 21.00
C ASP A 103 10.33 5.50 22.32
N LYS A 104 9.31 4.73 22.77
CA LYS A 104 9.42 3.90 23.98
C LYS A 104 10.53 2.85 23.91
N VAL A 105 10.85 2.35 22.73
CA VAL A 105 11.86 1.30 22.53
C VAL A 105 13.14 1.82 21.89
N GLY A 106 13.21 3.13 21.59
CA GLY A 106 14.37 3.76 20.95
C GLY A 106 14.52 3.35 19.47
N ALA A 107 13.45 2.92 18.82
CA ALA A 107 13.43 2.56 17.41
C ALA A 107 13.23 3.78 16.51
N LEU A 108 13.74 3.71 15.28
CA LEU A 108 13.28 4.62 14.23
C LEU A 108 11.89 4.17 13.73
N LEU A 109 11.06 5.14 13.35
CA LEU A 109 9.78 4.89 12.67
C LEU A 109 9.93 5.19 11.18
N MET A 110 9.71 4.20 10.34
CA MET A 110 9.58 4.34 8.89
C MET A 110 8.12 4.10 8.48
N ILE A 111 7.59 4.96 7.63
CA ILE A 111 6.26 4.76 7.04
C ILE A 111 6.38 4.60 5.53
N ASP A 112 5.96 3.44 5.02
CA ASP A 112 5.74 3.20 3.59
C ASP A 112 4.32 3.61 3.23
N MET A 113 4.17 4.84 2.71
CA MET A 113 2.87 5.39 2.32
C MET A 113 2.49 5.08 0.86
N ALA A 114 3.15 4.14 0.21
CA ALA A 114 3.04 3.90 -1.23
C ALA A 114 1.59 3.80 -1.74
N HIS A 115 0.72 3.08 -1.03
CA HIS A 115 -0.66 2.91 -1.46
C HIS A 115 -1.50 4.18 -1.33
N PRO A 116 -1.59 4.84 -0.16
CA PRO A 116 -2.43 6.03 0.02
C PRO A 116 -1.73 7.36 -0.32
N ALA A 117 -0.51 7.35 -0.85
CA ALA A 117 0.32 8.56 -1.01
C ALA A 117 -0.39 9.71 -1.74
N GLY A 118 -1.20 9.41 -2.75
CA GLY A 118 -1.97 10.44 -3.47
C GLY A 118 -3.05 11.09 -2.62
N LEU A 119 -3.74 10.29 -1.78
CA LEU A 119 -4.75 10.82 -0.84
C LEU A 119 -4.09 11.63 0.27
N ILE A 120 -2.90 11.22 0.74
CA ILE A 120 -2.11 11.97 1.73
C ILE A 120 -1.65 13.30 1.13
N ALA A 121 -1.13 13.31 -0.10
CA ALA A 121 -0.71 14.53 -0.79
C ALA A 121 -1.88 15.50 -1.01
N ALA A 122 -3.08 14.98 -1.25
CA ALA A 122 -4.31 15.77 -1.36
C ALA A 122 -4.88 16.26 -0.01
N GLY A 123 -4.28 15.89 1.12
CA GLY A 123 -4.74 16.25 2.47
C GLY A 123 -6.02 15.52 2.90
N LEU A 124 -6.29 14.32 2.36
CA LEU A 124 -7.50 13.54 2.64
C LEU A 124 -7.28 12.39 3.63
N LEU A 125 -6.04 12.15 4.03
CA LEU A 125 -5.61 11.19 5.05
C LEU A 125 -4.51 11.80 5.92
N ASN A 126 -4.23 11.18 7.05
CA ASN A 126 -3.17 11.59 7.97
C ASN A 126 -1.81 11.68 7.27
N ASN A 127 -1.03 12.70 7.63
CA ASN A 127 0.29 12.93 7.06
C ASN A 127 1.39 12.25 7.90
N PRO A 128 2.07 11.22 7.39
CA PRO A 128 3.12 10.54 8.13
C PRO A 128 4.38 11.39 8.38
N LEU A 129 4.62 12.43 7.56
CA LEU A 129 5.81 13.30 7.70
C LEU A 129 5.84 14.08 9.02
N GLU A 130 4.70 14.22 9.70
CA GLU A 130 4.61 14.87 11.00
C GLU A 130 5.16 14.00 12.14
N TYR A 131 5.13 12.68 11.98
CA TYR A 131 5.44 11.73 13.05
C TYR A 131 6.59 10.80 12.71
N ALA A 132 6.72 10.35 11.47
CA ALA A 132 7.74 9.40 11.07
C ALA A 132 9.14 10.03 10.99
N HIS A 133 10.14 9.23 11.32
CA HIS A 133 11.53 9.59 11.08
C HIS A 133 11.87 9.58 9.59
N ILE A 134 11.39 8.56 8.89
CA ILE A 134 11.63 8.33 7.46
C ILE A 134 10.32 7.93 6.82
N VAL A 135 10.03 8.48 5.63
CA VAL A 135 8.86 8.09 4.83
C VAL A 135 9.32 7.61 3.47
N THR A 136 8.77 6.50 3.01
CA THR A 136 8.99 6.00 1.64
C THR A 136 7.68 5.94 0.88
N SER A 137 7.76 5.98 -0.44
CA SER A 137 6.61 5.80 -1.30
C SER A 137 7.00 5.28 -2.68
N THR A 138 6.02 4.72 -3.37
CA THR A 138 6.03 4.65 -4.83
C THR A 138 5.47 5.92 -5.42
N THR A 139 5.76 6.18 -6.70
CA THR A 139 5.21 7.31 -7.44
C THR A 139 4.07 6.94 -8.40
N HIS A 140 3.84 5.64 -8.63
CA HIS A 140 2.97 5.10 -9.68
C HIS A 140 1.65 4.47 -9.20
N LYS A 141 1.27 4.68 -7.95
CA LYS A 141 -0.03 4.22 -7.39
C LYS A 141 -1.00 5.40 -7.33
N THR A 142 -1.53 5.71 -6.17
CA THR A 142 -2.45 6.86 -6.03
C THR A 142 -1.81 8.21 -6.35
N LEU A 143 -0.47 8.33 -6.27
CA LEU A 143 0.24 9.53 -6.76
C LEU A 143 0.17 9.72 -8.27
N ARG A 144 -0.18 8.67 -9.05
CA ARG A 144 -0.49 8.78 -10.47
C ARG A 144 0.68 9.18 -11.37
N GLY A 145 1.91 9.00 -10.88
CA GLY A 145 3.14 9.31 -11.60
C GLY A 145 3.78 8.10 -12.28
N PRO A 146 5.01 8.26 -12.78
CA PRO A 146 5.78 7.17 -13.39
C PRO A 146 6.16 6.11 -12.37
N ARG A 147 6.49 4.91 -12.84
CA ARG A 147 7.03 3.86 -11.97
C ARG A 147 8.36 4.31 -11.37
N GLY A 148 8.40 4.35 -10.03
CA GLY A 148 9.55 4.79 -9.26
C GLY A 148 9.25 4.79 -7.77
N GLY A 149 10.23 5.20 -6.98
CA GLY A 149 10.13 5.40 -5.54
C GLY A 149 10.69 6.74 -5.11
N ILE A 150 10.37 7.13 -3.88
CA ILE A 150 10.93 8.31 -3.20
C ILE A 150 11.19 7.99 -1.73
N ILE A 151 12.16 8.70 -1.15
CA ILE A 151 12.44 8.71 0.29
C ILE A 151 12.33 10.14 0.76
N LEU A 152 11.66 10.36 1.88
CA LEU A 152 11.36 11.68 2.43
C LEU A 152 11.73 11.75 3.91
N LEU A 153 12.22 12.91 4.36
CA LEU A 153 12.31 13.29 5.76
C LEU A 153 11.49 14.55 5.98
N GLY A 154 10.53 14.52 6.89
CA GLY A 154 9.80 15.71 7.31
C GLY A 154 10.69 16.68 8.08
N LYS A 155 11.60 16.14 8.89
CA LYS A 155 12.60 16.89 9.64
C LYS A 155 13.97 16.20 9.53
N GLU A 156 15.00 16.96 9.27
CA GLU A 156 16.38 16.48 9.27
C GLU A 156 16.87 16.22 10.69
N PHE A 157 17.64 15.15 10.89
CA PHE A 157 18.23 14.81 12.19
C PHE A 157 19.59 14.13 12.03
N GLU A 158 20.39 14.16 13.09
CA GLU A 158 21.65 13.45 13.16
C GLU A 158 21.43 11.95 13.32
N ASN A 159 22.28 11.14 12.69
CA ASN A 159 22.14 9.70 12.84
C ASN A 159 22.41 9.27 14.30
N PRO A 160 21.57 8.39 14.89
CA PRO A 160 21.70 8.03 16.30
C PRO A 160 22.90 7.12 16.61
N TRP A 161 23.61 6.67 15.60
CA TRP A 161 24.78 5.78 15.77
C TRP A 161 26.12 6.51 15.81
N GLY A 162 26.14 7.85 15.76
CA GLY A 162 27.35 8.66 15.81
C GLY A 162 28.26 8.45 14.60
N LYS A 163 27.76 7.95 13.45
CA LYS A 163 28.53 7.84 12.20
C LYS A 163 29.02 9.22 11.77
N LYS A 164 30.31 9.38 11.50
CA LYS A 164 30.94 10.68 11.23
C LYS A 164 31.36 10.85 9.77
N THR A 165 31.46 12.10 9.36
CA THR A 165 32.11 12.49 8.10
C THR A 165 33.63 12.37 8.23
N PRO A 166 34.43 12.42 7.14
CA PRO A 166 35.89 12.48 7.22
C PRO A 166 36.41 13.68 8.02
N LYS A 167 35.61 14.75 8.16
CA LYS A 167 35.93 15.94 8.95
C LYS A 167 35.60 15.80 10.45
N GLY A 168 35.05 14.65 10.87
CA GLY A 168 34.69 14.37 12.27
C GLY A 168 33.28 14.83 12.70
N GLU A 169 32.51 15.43 11.83
CA GLU A 169 31.11 15.86 12.10
C GLU A 169 30.15 14.66 12.06
N ILE A 170 29.14 14.65 12.93
CA ILE A 170 28.10 13.60 12.88
C ILE A 170 27.32 13.77 11.59
N LYS A 171 27.20 12.67 10.83
CA LYS A 171 26.40 12.65 9.58
C LYS A 171 24.92 12.85 9.88
N LYS A 172 24.26 13.65 9.06
CA LYS A 172 22.80 13.74 9.03
C LYS A 172 22.19 12.48 8.43
N MET A 173 20.93 12.20 8.76
CA MET A 173 20.22 11.02 8.23
C MET A 173 20.10 11.07 6.71
N SER A 174 19.84 12.24 6.12
CA SER A 174 19.83 12.43 4.67
C SER A 174 21.11 11.94 3.98
N GLN A 175 22.26 12.21 4.57
CA GLN A 175 23.55 11.78 4.01
C GLN A 175 23.73 10.26 4.05
N LEU A 176 23.17 9.58 5.06
CA LEU A 176 23.19 8.11 5.11
C LEU A 176 22.24 7.52 4.07
N LEU A 177 21.06 8.10 3.92
CA LEU A 177 20.05 7.66 2.93
C LEU A 177 20.56 7.90 1.50
N ASP A 178 21.15 9.06 1.20
CA ASP A 178 21.75 9.33 -0.10
C ASP A 178 22.85 8.31 -0.45
N SER A 179 23.75 8.05 0.50
CA SER A 179 24.81 7.04 0.35
C SER A 179 24.25 5.63 0.15
N ALA A 180 23.13 5.29 0.80
CA ALA A 180 22.51 3.98 0.67
C ALA A 180 21.79 3.82 -0.69
N VAL A 181 21.24 4.90 -1.24
CA VAL A 181 20.69 4.90 -2.62
C VAL A 181 21.84 4.80 -3.61
N PHE A 182 22.77 5.75 -3.59
CA PHE A 182 23.94 5.78 -4.47
C PHE A 182 25.21 6.12 -3.66
N PRO A 183 26.25 5.30 -3.73
CA PRO A 183 26.43 4.09 -4.56
C PRO A 183 25.94 2.78 -3.90
N GLY A 184 25.17 2.85 -2.79
CA GLY A 184 24.86 1.68 -1.96
C GLY A 184 24.14 0.55 -2.70
N ILE A 185 23.03 0.86 -3.38
CA ILE A 185 22.20 -0.15 -4.09
C ILE A 185 21.93 0.20 -5.55
N GLN A 186 22.19 1.42 -6.00
CA GLN A 186 21.98 1.87 -7.37
C GLN A 186 23.24 2.47 -7.97
N GLY A 187 23.30 2.50 -9.32
CA GLY A 187 24.24 3.27 -10.13
C GLY A 187 23.65 4.61 -10.55
N GLY A 188 23.88 4.99 -11.82
CA GLY A 188 23.38 6.25 -12.39
C GLY A 188 21.87 6.39 -12.31
N PRO A 189 21.35 7.62 -12.16
CA PRO A 189 19.93 7.88 -12.04
C PRO A 189 19.17 7.68 -13.36
N LEU A 190 17.88 7.33 -13.27
CA LEU A 190 16.96 7.31 -14.42
C LEU A 190 16.37 8.72 -14.60
N GLU A 191 17.10 9.61 -15.26
CA GLU A 191 16.73 11.04 -15.35
C GLU A 191 15.39 11.27 -16.06
N HIS A 192 15.03 10.46 -17.05
CA HIS A 192 13.73 10.51 -17.71
C HIS A 192 12.57 10.17 -16.75
N VAL A 193 12.78 9.24 -15.80
CA VAL A 193 11.79 8.94 -14.75
C VAL A 193 11.73 10.08 -13.73
N ILE A 194 12.89 10.67 -13.38
CA ILE A 194 12.94 11.81 -12.44
C ILE A 194 12.19 13.01 -13.04
N ALA A 195 12.41 13.31 -14.33
CA ALA A 195 11.66 14.34 -15.03
C ALA A 195 10.15 14.07 -15.03
N ALA A 196 9.73 12.82 -15.30
CA ALA A 196 8.33 12.43 -15.25
C ALA A 196 7.74 12.53 -13.82
N LYS A 197 8.54 12.25 -12.76
CA LYS A 197 8.13 12.50 -11.37
C LYS A 197 7.89 13.99 -11.11
N ALA A 198 8.75 14.87 -11.62
CA ALA A 198 8.57 16.31 -11.47
C ALA A 198 7.26 16.80 -12.09
N VAL A 199 6.90 16.30 -13.27
CA VAL A 199 5.60 16.58 -13.92
C VAL A 199 4.45 16.10 -13.04
N ALA A 200 4.49 14.82 -12.62
CA ALA A 200 3.44 14.23 -11.79
C ALA A 200 3.25 14.96 -10.44
N PHE A 201 4.34 15.43 -9.83
CA PHE A 201 4.26 16.20 -8.58
C PHE A 201 3.72 17.61 -8.84
N GLY A 202 4.04 18.22 -9.98
CA GLY A 202 3.41 19.48 -10.41
C GLY A 202 1.90 19.30 -10.55
N GLU A 203 1.43 18.26 -11.26
CA GLU A 203 0.00 17.93 -11.35
C GLU A 203 -0.64 17.68 -9.98
N ALA A 204 0.07 17.05 -9.04
CA ALA A 204 -0.44 16.76 -7.70
C ALA A 204 -0.60 18.01 -6.82
N LEU A 205 -0.02 19.16 -7.20
CA LEU A 205 -0.21 20.45 -6.54
C LEU A 205 -1.45 21.21 -7.04
N GLU A 206 -2.02 20.79 -8.18
CA GLU A 206 -3.17 21.49 -8.76
C GLU A 206 -4.48 21.15 -8.02
N PRO A 207 -5.44 22.07 -7.95
CA PRO A 207 -6.73 21.85 -7.28
C PRO A 207 -7.50 20.66 -7.81
N GLU A 208 -7.40 20.39 -9.11
CA GLU A 208 -8.04 19.28 -9.81
C GLU A 208 -7.59 17.92 -9.27
N TYR A 209 -6.33 17.82 -8.84
CA TYR A 209 -5.82 16.60 -8.22
C TYR A 209 -6.52 16.28 -6.90
N LYS A 210 -6.78 17.30 -6.08
CA LYS A 210 -7.54 17.12 -4.82
C LYS A 210 -8.97 16.67 -5.11
N THR A 211 -9.61 17.27 -6.13
CA THR A 211 -10.95 16.86 -6.60
C THR A 211 -10.96 15.40 -7.07
N TYR A 212 -9.96 15.00 -7.85
CA TYR A 212 -9.78 13.62 -8.30
C TYR A 212 -9.63 12.65 -7.11
N GLN A 213 -8.75 12.95 -6.16
CA GLN A 213 -8.53 12.08 -4.99
C GLN A 213 -9.77 11.99 -4.09
N ALA A 214 -10.54 13.07 -3.95
CA ALA A 214 -11.82 13.06 -3.25
C ALA A 214 -12.82 12.10 -3.95
N GLN A 215 -12.88 12.13 -5.29
CA GLN A 215 -13.71 11.22 -6.06
C GLN A 215 -13.24 9.76 -5.94
N VAL A 216 -11.92 9.51 -5.91
CA VAL A 216 -11.36 8.16 -5.66
C VAL A 216 -11.88 7.60 -4.33
N LYS A 217 -11.86 8.41 -3.28
CA LYS A 217 -12.33 8.04 -1.94
C LYS A 217 -13.85 7.83 -1.90
N ALA A 218 -14.62 8.69 -2.54
CA ALA A 218 -16.09 8.57 -2.66
C ALA A 218 -16.49 7.29 -3.41
N ASN A 219 -15.84 7.01 -4.53
CA ASN A 219 -16.06 5.78 -5.30
C ASN A 219 -15.71 4.52 -4.47
N ALA A 220 -14.61 4.56 -3.70
CA ALA A 220 -14.24 3.44 -2.85
C ALA A 220 -15.27 3.17 -1.75
N ALA A 221 -15.77 4.23 -1.10
CA ALA A 221 -16.83 4.12 -0.09
C ALA A 221 -18.13 3.56 -0.68
N ALA A 222 -18.55 4.05 -1.86
CA ALA A 222 -19.73 3.57 -2.56
C ALA A 222 -19.60 2.09 -2.98
N MET A 223 -18.43 1.70 -3.49
CA MET A 223 -18.14 0.31 -3.86
C MET A 223 -18.14 -0.62 -2.65
N ALA A 224 -17.51 -0.22 -1.55
CA ALA A 224 -17.51 -1.00 -0.31
C ALA A 224 -18.94 -1.19 0.24
N LYS A 225 -19.75 -0.13 0.23
CA LYS A 225 -21.15 -0.22 0.63
C LYS A 225 -21.93 -1.20 -0.26
N ALA A 226 -21.77 -1.12 -1.58
CA ALA A 226 -22.45 -2.01 -2.52
C ALA A 226 -22.09 -3.49 -2.30
N PHE A 227 -20.82 -3.80 -1.98
CA PHE A 227 -20.41 -5.15 -1.59
C PHE A 227 -21.07 -5.61 -0.29
N MET A 228 -21.09 -4.75 0.73
CA MET A 228 -21.73 -5.09 2.01
C MET A 228 -23.22 -5.29 1.86
N ASP A 229 -23.92 -4.47 1.07
CA ASP A 229 -25.35 -4.61 0.76
C ASP A 229 -25.67 -5.97 0.06
N LYS A 230 -24.69 -6.52 -0.68
CA LYS A 230 -24.77 -7.86 -1.28
C LYS A 230 -24.32 -9.00 -0.35
N GLY A 231 -24.03 -8.71 0.91
CA GLY A 231 -23.68 -9.69 1.93
C GLY A 231 -22.21 -10.11 1.96
N TYR A 232 -21.32 -9.43 1.25
CA TYR A 232 -19.88 -9.64 1.38
C TYR A 232 -19.35 -9.08 2.71
N LYS A 233 -18.29 -9.67 3.23
CA LYS A 233 -17.49 -9.10 4.32
C LYS A 233 -16.36 -8.27 3.73
N ILE A 234 -16.36 -6.97 4.02
CA ILE A 234 -15.20 -6.12 3.80
C ILE A 234 -14.36 -6.14 5.07
N ILE A 235 -13.07 -6.44 4.95
CA ILE A 235 -12.16 -6.39 6.10
C ILE A 235 -12.15 -4.96 6.66
N SER A 236 -12.28 -4.84 7.96
CA SER A 236 -12.46 -3.60 8.72
C SER A 236 -13.80 -2.86 8.48
N ASP A 237 -14.80 -3.53 7.89
CA ASP A 237 -16.16 -3.01 7.67
C ASP A 237 -16.19 -1.69 6.89
N GLY A 238 -15.39 -1.61 5.82
CA GLY A 238 -15.35 -0.47 4.91
C GLY A 238 -13.94 -0.01 4.55
N THR A 239 -13.85 1.21 4.04
CA THR A 239 -12.57 1.82 3.64
C THR A 239 -12.53 3.31 3.93
N ASP A 240 -11.36 3.81 4.32
CA ASP A 240 -11.05 5.23 4.46
C ASP A 240 -10.22 5.74 3.27
N ASN A 241 -9.73 4.83 2.42
CA ASN A 241 -8.81 5.15 1.32
C ASN A 241 -9.36 4.72 -0.07
N HIS A 242 -8.50 4.30 -0.96
CA HIS A 242 -8.78 4.00 -2.38
C HIS A 242 -9.09 2.54 -2.68
N SER A 243 -8.96 1.65 -1.70
CA SER A 243 -9.05 0.19 -1.91
C SER A 243 -9.80 -0.49 -0.78
N MET A 244 -10.23 -1.72 -1.03
CA MET A 244 -10.84 -2.59 -0.03
C MET A 244 -10.42 -4.03 -0.23
N LEU A 245 -10.39 -4.77 0.88
CA LEU A 245 -10.13 -6.20 0.91
C LEU A 245 -11.43 -6.93 1.23
N ILE A 246 -11.85 -7.80 0.31
CA ILE A 246 -13.11 -8.52 0.36
C ILE A 246 -12.83 -9.95 0.79
N ASP A 247 -13.40 -10.39 1.90
CA ASP A 247 -13.40 -11.78 2.34
C ASP A 247 -14.56 -12.52 1.66
N LEU A 248 -14.23 -13.49 0.82
CA LEU A 248 -15.20 -14.27 0.07
C LEU A 248 -15.89 -15.34 0.92
N ARG A 249 -15.27 -15.77 2.02
CA ARG A 249 -15.73 -16.91 2.85
C ARG A 249 -17.14 -16.72 3.39
N LYS A 250 -17.55 -15.46 3.69
CA LYS A 250 -18.86 -15.19 4.24
C LYS A 250 -19.99 -15.49 3.26
N LYS A 251 -19.80 -15.19 1.98
CA LYS A 251 -20.84 -15.34 0.95
C LYS A 251 -20.65 -16.61 0.12
N PHE A 252 -19.42 -16.95 -0.19
CA PHE A 252 -19.04 -18.10 -1.02
C PHE A 252 -17.93 -18.90 -0.30
N PRO A 253 -18.28 -19.74 0.69
CA PRO A 253 -17.31 -20.43 1.55
C PRO A 253 -16.27 -21.28 0.77
N GLU A 254 -16.69 -21.87 -0.35
CA GLU A 254 -15.80 -22.74 -1.16
C GLU A 254 -14.98 -21.96 -2.20
N LEU A 255 -15.36 -20.71 -2.50
CA LEU A 255 -14.69 -19.91 -3.51
C LEU A 255 -13.32 -19.41 -2.99
N THR A 256 -12.26 -19.74 -3.74
CA THR A 256 -10.91 -19.22 -3.45
C THR A 256 -10.66 -17.89 -4.18
N GLY A 257 -9.78 -17.07 -3.63
CA GLY A 257 -9.33 -15.84 -4.32
C GLY A 257 -8.72 -16.12 -5.69
N LYS A 258 -8.04 -17.28 -5.84
CA LYS A 258 -7.46 -17.72 -7.13
C LYS A 258 -8.53 -17.97 -8.19
N VAL A 259 -9.61 -18.67 -7.85
CA VAL A 259 -10.73 -18.93 -8.78
C VAL A 259 -11.44 -17.63 -9.09
N ALA A 260 -11.72 -16.80 -8.07
CA ALA A 260 -12.35 -15.50 -8.24
C ALA A 260 -11.56 -14.57 -9.17
N GLU A 261 -10.24 -14.44 -8.95
CA GLU A 261 -9.35 -13.63 -9.80
C GLU A 261 -9.40 -14.13 -11.25
N LYS A 262 -9.26 -15.44 -11.47
CA LYS A 262 -9.29 -16.04 -12.82
C LYS A 262 -10.60 -15.75 -13.57
N ALA A 263 -11.73 -15.93 -12.89
CA ALA A 263 -13.06 -15.72 -13.48
C ALA A 263 -13.31 -14.25 -13.80
N LEU A 264 -12.96 -13.34 -12.88
CA LEU A 264 -13.14 -11.91 -13.07
C LEU A 264 -12.21 -11.36 -14.17
N VAL A 265 -10.96 -11.79 -14.25
CA VAL A 265 -10.05 -11.40 -15.34
C VAL A 265 -10.57 -11.90 -16.68
N ALA A 266 -11.16 -13.09 -16.76
CA ALA A 266 -11.79 -13.59 -17.96
C ALA A 266 -13.03 -12.79 -18.40
N ALA A 267 -13.65 -12.05 -17.46
CA ALA A 267 -14.73 -11.09 -17.71
C ALA A 267 -14.23 -9.64 -17.91
N ASP A 268 -12.93 -9.43 -18.14
CA ASP A 268 -12.27 -8.12 -18.26
C ASP A 268 -12.39 -7.23 -17.01
N ILE A 269 -12.53 -7.84 -15.83
CA ILE A 269 -12.54 -7.17 -14.53
C ILE A 269 -11.24 -7.51 -13.80
N THR A 270 -10.28 -6.59 -13.79
CA THR A 270 -8.98 -6.81 -13.16
C THR A 270 -9.04 -6.63 -11.64
N VAL A 271 -8.73 -7.68 -10.90
CA VAL A 271 -8.58 -7.70 -9.45
C VAL A 271 -7.32 -8.46 -9.06
N ASN A 272 -6.95 -8.44 -7.78
CA ASN A 272 -5.89 -9.30 -7.25
C ASN A 272 -6.49 -10.27 -6.23
N LYS A 273 -6.15 -11.58 -6.35
CA LYS A 273 -6.34 -12.48 -5.21
C LYS A 273 -5.49 -11.98 -4.04
N ASN A 274 -6.01 -12.09 -2.84
CA ASN A 274 -5.34 -11.59 -1.65
C ASN A 274 -5.68 -12.46 -0.44
N MET A 275 -4.69 -12.73 0.41
CA MET A 275 -4.97 -13.28 1.73
C MET A 275 -5.83 -12.29 2.52
N VAL A 276 -6.70 -12.82 3.34
CA VAL A 276 -7.42 -12.04 4.35
C VAL A 276 -6.77 -12.30 5.71
N PRO A 277 -6.86 -11.38 6.67
CA PRO A 277 -6.35 -11.65 8.01
C PRO A 277 -6.89 -12.98 8.55
N PHE A 278 -6.02 -13.74 9.20
CA PHE A 278 -6.33 -15.07 9.73
C PHE A 278 -6.84 -16.06 8.65
N ASP A 279 -6.30 -15.96 7.46
CA ASP A 279 -6.65 -16.85 6.35
C ASP A 279 -6.13 -18.27 6.61
N SER A 280 -7.01 -19.27 6.56
CA SER A 280 -6.65 -20.69 6.68
C SER A 280 -6.11 -21.26 5.38
N ARG A 281 -6.28 -20.57 4.24
CA ARG A 281 -5.78 -20.98 2.93
C ARG A 281 -4.38 -20.46 2.68
N SER A 282 -3.64 -21.17 1.84
CA SER A 282 -2.28 -20.73 1.46
C SER A 282 -2.29 -19.47 0.61
N ALA A 283 -1.16 -18.77 0.57
CA ALA A 283 -0.97 -17.57 -0.28
C ALA A 283 -1.19 -17.84 -1.79
N PHE A 284 -1.14 -19.10 -2.23
CA PHE A 284 -1.41 -19.48 -3.62
C PHE A 284 -2.91 -19.58 -3.93
N GLN A 285 -3.74 -19.86 -2.93
CA GLN A 285 -5.19 -19.99 -3.07
C GLN A 285 -5.92 -18.73 -2.62
N THR A 286 -5.63 -18.27 -1.41
CA THR A 286 -6.24 -17.13 -0.71
C THR A 286 -7.75 -17.26 -0.52
N SER A 287 -8.32 -16.47 0.38
CA SER A 287 -9.77 -16.41 0.64
C SER A 287 -10.38 -15.08 0.25
N GLY A 288 -9.61 -14.17 -0.28
CA GLY A 288 -10.09 -12.83 -0.62
C GLY A 288 -9.62 -12.32 -1.97
N ILE A 289 -10.21 -11.18 -2.32
CA ILE A 289 -9.78 -10.34 -3.45
C ILE A 289 -9.62 -8.90 -2.97
N ARG A 290 -8.66 -8.20 -3.56
CA ARG A 290 -8.46 -6.77 -3.36
C ARG A 290 -8.90 -6.01 -4.60
N VAL A 291 -9.73 -4.98 -4.40
CA VAL A 291 -10.17 -4.06 -5.44
C VAL A 291 -9.87 -2.62 -5.04
N GLY A 292 -9.82 -1.73 -6.02
CA GLY A 292 -9.57 -0.30 -5.79
C GLY A 292 -10.09 0.55 -6.93
N THR A 293 -10.28 1.84 -6.66
CA THR A 293 -11.01 2.76 -7.54
C THR A 293 -10.18 3.78 -8.32
N PRO A 294 -8.85 3.97 -8.11
CA PRO A 294 -8.10 5.03 -8.80
C PRO A 294 -8.17 4.94 -10.33
N ALA A 295 -7.98 3.74 -10.90
CA ALA A 295 -7.95 3.56 -12.35
C ALA A 295 -9.29 3.89 -13.02
N ILE A 296 -10.40 3.42 -12.43
CA ILE A 296 -11.73 3.70 -12.98
C ILE A 296 -12.14 5.16 -12.76
N THR A 297 -11.72 5.79 -11.64
CA THR A 297 -11.94 7.21 -11.38
C THR A 297 -11.17 8.08 -12.39
N THR A 298 -9.94 7.69 -12.75
CA THR A 298 -9.17 8.37 -13.81
C THR A 298 -9.90 8.39 -15.14
N ARG A 299 -10.71 7.36 -15.42
CA ARG A 299 -11.54 7.24 -16.62
C ARG A 299 -12.87 8.00 -16.52
N GLY A 300 -13.15 8.71 -15.42
CA GLY A 300 -14.32 9.54 -15.22
C GLY A 300 -15.49 8.86 -14.48
N ALA A 301 -15.32 7.62 -14.00
CA ALA A 301 -16.35 6.93 -13.23
C ALA A 301 -16.68 7.62 -11.90
N LYS A 302 -17.94 7.59 -11.53
CA LYS A 302 -18.49 8.13 -10.28
C LYS A 302 -19.29 7.06 -9.53
N GLU A 303 -19.79 7.40 -8.35
CA GLU A 303 -20.44 6.49 -7.39
C GLU A 303 -21.56 5.61 -8.00
N PRO A 304 -22.45 6.10 -8.89
CA PRO A 304 -23.50 5.24 -9.47
C PRO A 304 -22.95 4.03 -10.21
N LEU A 305 -21.83 4.18 -10.93
CA LEU A 305 -21.20 3.08 -11.64
C LEU A 305 -20.59 2.04 -10.69
N MET A 306 -20.24 2.40 -9.45
CA MET A 306 -19.66 1.47 -8.48
C MET A 306 -20.64 0.35 -8.12
N ALA A 307 -21.92 0.65 -7.97
CA ALA A 307 -22.94 -0.35 -7.70
C ALA A 307 -23.12 -1.32 -8.88
N GLU A 308 -23.10 -0.82 -10.11
CA GLU A 308 -23.17 -1.65 -11.31
C GLU A 308 -21.95 -2.57 -11.46
N ILE A 309 -20.74 -2.05 -11.20
CA ILE A 309 -19.51 -2.85 -11.20
C ILE A 309 -19.60 -3.99 -10.18
N VAL A 310 -20.12 -3.71 -8.98
CA VAL A 310 -20.28 -4.73 -7.94
C VAL A 310 -21.32 -5.78 -8.35
N GLU A 311 -22.40 -5.39 -9.05
CA GLU A 311 -23.38 -6.32 -9.61
C GLU A 311 -22.73 -7.29 -10.62
N LEU A 312 -21.89 -6.76 -11.51
CA LEU A 312 -21.17 -7.58 -12.49
C LEU A 312 -20.16 -8.52 -11.83
N ILE A 313 -19.44 -8.04 -10.82
CA ILE A 313 -18.52 -8.87 -10.02
C ILE A 313 -19.30 -9.99 -9.32
N ASP A 314 -20.41 -9.67 -8.65
CA ASP A 314 -21.25 -10.64 -7.95
C ASP A 314 -21.79 -11.71 -8.90
N THR A 315 -22.23 -11.32 -10.09
CA THR A 315 -22.73 -12.22 -11.13
C THR A 315 -21.67 -13.25 -11.55
N VAL A 316 -20.41 -12.81 -11.75
CA VAL A 316 -19.30 -13.72 -12.09
C VAL A 316 -18.95 -14.62 -10.92
N LEU A 317 -18.88 -14.08 -9.69
CA LEU A 317 -18.50 -14.86 -8.50
C LEU A 317 -19.55 -15.89 -8.09
N ALA A 318 -20.83 -15.68 -8.45
CA ALA A 318 -21.90 -16.66 -8.24
C ALA A 318 -21.80 -17.87 -9.19
N ALA A 319 -21.14 -17.72 -10.35
CA ALA A 319 -20.99 -18.78 -11.34
C ALA A 319 -19.59 -18.72 -12.01
N PRO A 320 -18.50 -18.89 -11.24
CA PRO A 320 -17.14 -18.57 -11.67
C PRO A 320 -16.57 -19.51 -12.74
N GLU A 321 -17.22 -20.64 -12.98
CA GLU A 321 -16.84 -21.64 -14.02
C GLU A 321 -17.82 -21.67 -15.20
N CYS A 322 -18.82 -20.78 -15.22
CA CYS A 322 -19.82 -20.72 -16.30
C CYS A 322 -19.35 -19.75 -17.41
N ASP A 323 -18.79 -20.30 -18.49
CA ASP A 323 -18.29 -19.54 -19.64
C ASP A 323 -19.37 -18.61 -20.23
N LYS A 324 -20.63 -19.06 -20.27
CA LYS A 324 -21.76 -18.23 -20.77
C LYS A 324 -21.96 -16.99 -19.91
N THR A 325 -21.91 -17.13 -18.58
CA THR A 325 -22.03 -16.00 -17.64
C THR A 325 -20.84 -15.05 -17.77
N ILE A 326 -19.62 -15.58 -17.79
CA ILE A 326 -18.39 -14.82 -17.93
C ILE A 326 -18.39 -14.01 -19.24
N THR A 327 -18.77 -14.64 -20.35
CA THR A 327 -18.87 -13.98 -21.68
C THR A 327 -19.91 -12.87 -21.68
N ALA A 328 -21.11 -13.12 -21.15
CA ALA A 328 -22.15 -12.11 -21.07
C ALA A 328 -21.76 -10.90 -20.19
N VAL A 329 -21.07 -11.15 -19.07
CA VAL A 329 -20.56 -10.06 -18.23
C VAL A 329 -19.45 -9.29 -18.94
N ARG A 330 -18.52 -9.98 -19.62
CA ARG A 330 -17.45 -9.33 -20.39
C ARG A 330 -18.02 -8.39 -21.48
N GLU A 331 -19.06 -8.82 -22.19
CA GLU A 331 -19.71 -7.97 -23.19
C GLU A 331 -20.31 -6.70 -22.56
N LYS A 332 -20.95 -6.82 -21.37
CA LYS A 332 -21.47 -5.67 -20.64
C LYS A 332 -20.36 -4.75 -20.17
N VAL A 333 -19.29 -5.29 -19.57
CA VAL A 333 -18.10 -4.52 -19.15
C VAL A 333 -17.54 -3.74 -20.31
N ASN A 334 -17.32 -4.39 -21.45
CA ASN A 334 -16.80 -3.74 -22.66
C ASN A 334 -17.77 -2.69 -23.21
N GLY A 335 -19.07 -2.91 -23.12
CA GLY A 335 -20.08 -1.92 -23.49
C GLY A 335 -20.00 -0.67 -22.63
N ILE A 336 -20.01 -0.83 -21.30
CA ILE A 336 -19.89 0.28 -20.34
C ILE A 336 -18.57 1.06 -20.57
N MET A 337 -17.46 0.33 -20.72
CA MET A 337 -16.13 0.95 -20.79
C MET A 337 -15.85 1.73 -22.07
N LYS A 338 -16.72 1.64 -23.09
CA LYS A 338 -16.68 2.54 -24.26
C LYS A 338 -16.99 3.99 -23.89
N GLU A 339 -17.84 4.21 -22.87
CA GLU A 339 -18.19 5.54 -22.37
C GLU A 339 -17.11 6.11 -21.43
N TYR A 340 -16.14 5.29 -21.05
CA TYR A 340 -15.03 5.65 -20.14
C TYR A 340 -13.67 5.33 -20.78
N PRO A 341 -13.31 5.97 -21.91
CA PRO A 341 -12.05 5.66 -22.60
C PRO A 341 -10.83 6.05 -21.75
N ILE A 342 -9.72 5.32 -21.97
CA ILE A 342 -8.39 5.75 -21.54
C ILE A 342 -7.93 6.80 -22.54
N PHE A 343 -7.22 7.84 -22.15
CA PHE A 343 -6.75 8.87 -23.06
C PHE A 343 -7.88 9.64 -23.80
N ALA A 344 -8.83 10.15 -23.03
CA ALA A 344 -9.95 10.94 -23.53
C ALA A 344 -9.68 12.46 -23.41
N TRP A 345 -8.58 12.93 -23.98
CA TRP A 345 -8.25 14.36 -24.09
C TRP A 345 -8.29 14.84 -25.54
#